data_a7c9b545b6bb6408413785e372ba8022
#
_entry.id   a7c9b545b6bb6408413785e372ba8022
#
_cell.length_a   1.000
_cell.length_b   1.000
_cell.length_c   1.000
_cell.angle_alpha   90.00
_cell.angle_beta   90.00
_cell.angle_gamma   90.00
#
_symmetry.space_group_name_H-M   'P 1'
#
loop_
_entity.id
_entity.type
_entity.pdbx_description
1 polymer ?
#
loop_
_entity_poly.entity_id
_entity_poly.type
_entity_poly.pdbx_seq_one_letter_code
_entity_poly.pdbx_strand_id
1 'polypeptide(L)'
;MSARAIMFQGTGSDVGKSLIVAGLARALTLRGLKVAPFKAQNMSNNARVVPGLNGLMGEIGSAQYFQALAARRVPEVRMNPVLLK
;
A
#
# COMPACT_ATOMS: atom_id res chain seq x y z
N MET A 1 17.45 8.84 -11.13
CA MET A 1 15.99 8.95 -11.19
C MET A 1 15.43 9.22 -9.81
N SER A 2 14.62 10.23 -9.67
CA SER A 2 14.04 10.58 -8.39
C SER A 2 12.56 10.21 -8.33
N ALA A 3 12.11 9.71 -7.18
CA ALA A 3 10.71 9.45 -6.92
C ALA A 3 10.13 10.60 -6.11
N ARG A 4 8.83 10.85 -6.29
CA ARG A 4 8.09 11.80 -5.49
C ARG A 4 7.18 11.04 -4.55
N ALA A 5 6.97 11.58 -3.37
CA ALA A 5 6.11 10.96 -2.38
C ALA A 5 5.06 11.96 -1.89
N ILE A 6 3.87 11.45 -1.63
CA ILE A 6 2.78 12.19 -1.01
C ILE A 6 2.38 11.43 0.25
N MET A 7 2.30 12.12 1.36
CA MET A 7 1.91 11.51 2.63
C MET A 7 0.48 11.92 2.98
N PHE A 8 -0.33 10.94 3.37
CA PHE A 8 -1.68 11.17 3.86
C PHE A 8 -1.73 10.86 5.35
N GLN A 9 -2.19 11.81 6.12
CA GLN A 9 -2.34 11.66 7.57
C GLN A 9 -3.78 11.91 7.96
N GLY A 10 -4.21 11.22 9.02
CA GLY A 10 -5.53 11.42 9.59
C GLY A 10 -5.42 11.48 11.11
N THR A 11 -6.47 11.98 11.75
CA THR A 11 -6.53 12.12 13.19
C THR A 11 -6.99 10.85 13.90
N GLY A 12 -7.24 9.77 13.16
CA GLY A 12 -7.65 8.49 13.72
C GLY A 12 -7.55 7.37 12.73
N SER A 13 -7.81 6.15 13.19
CA SER A 13 -7.89 4.97 12.33
C SER A 13 -9.20 5.03 11.55
N ASP A 14 -9.12 5.28 10.27
CA ASP A 14 -10.29 5.57 9.47
C ASP A 14 -10.18 4.86 8.13
N VAL A 15 -11.25 4.15 7.76
CA VAL A 15 -11.36 3.47 6.47
C VAL A 15 -11.36 4.48 5.33
N GLY A 16 -11.89 5.70 5.56
CA GLY A 16 -11.96 6.74 4.55
C GLY A 16 -10.59 7.14 4.01
N LYS A 17 -9.58 7.20 4.87
CA LYS A 17 -8.22 7.54 4.43
C LYS A 17 -7.67 6.49 3.48
N SER A 18 -7.86 5.21 3.76
CA SER A 18 -7.40 4.13 2.90
C SER A 18 -8.08 4.15 1.54
N LEU A 19 -9.37 4.46 1.49
CA LEU A 19 -10.11 4.58 0.24
C LEU A 19 -9.63 5.77 -0.59
N ILE A 20 -9.37 6.90 0.05
CA ILE A 20 -8.85 8.09 -0.64
C ILE A 20 -7.48 7.79 -1.26
N VAL A 21 -6.60 7.13 -0.52
CA VAL A 21 -5.28 6.77 -1.04
C VAL A 21 -5.40 5.80 -2.22
N ALA A 22 -6.28 4.81 -2.12
CA ALA A 22 -6.51 3.87 -3.22
C ALA A 22 -7.06 4.59 -4.46
N GLY A 23 -8.03 5.47 -4.28
CA GLY A 23 -8.61 6.24 -5.39
C GLY A 23 -7.59 7.14 -6.06
N LEU A 24 -6.76 7.82 -5.28
CA LEU A 24 -5.70 8.68 -5.82
C LEU A 24 -4.64 7.85 -6.55
N ALA A 25 -4.25 6.70 -5.99
CA ALA A 25 -3.30 5.81 -6.65
C ALA A 25 -3.81 5.37 -8.01
N ARG A 26 -5.08 5.03 -8.11
CA ARG A 26 -5.71 4.65 -9.37
C ARG A 26 -5.73 5.83 -10.35
N ALA A 27 -6.14 7.00 -9.89
CA ALA A 27 -6.22 8.18 -10.75
C ALA A 27 -4.84 8.55 -11.32
N LEU A 28 -3.80 8.52 -10.51
CA LEU A 28 -2.45 8.84 -10.96
C LEU A 28 -1.93 7.77 -11.92
N THR A 29 -2.23 6.50 -11.66
CA THR A 29 -1.85 5.40 -12.54
C THR A 29 -2.50 5.54 -13.90
N LEU A 30 -3.78 5.94 -13.95
CA LEU A 30 -4.48 6.16 -15.20
C LEU A 30 -3.91 7.33 -15.99
N ARG A 31 -3.19 8.24 -15.35
CA ARG A 31 -2.49 9.33 -16.01
C ARG A 31 -1.10 8.94 -16.48
N GLY A 32 -0.72 7.68 -16.35
CA GLY A 32 0.56 7.17 -16.84
C GLY A 32 1.68 7.23 -15.82
N LEU A 33 1.40 7.61 -14.58
CA LEU A 33 2.42 7.63 -13.53
C LEU A 33 2.59 6.24 -12.93
N LYS A 34 3.81 5.93 -12.52
CA LYS A 34 4.10 4.70 -11.80
C LYS A 34 3.94 4.97 -10.31
N VAL A 35 2.95 4.35 -9.69
CA VAL A 35 2.55 4.62 -8.31
C VAL A 35 2.69 3.35 -7.49
N ALA A 36 3.08 3.48 -6.24
CA ALA A 36 3.05 2.38 -5.29
C ALA A 36 2.66 2.92 -3.92
N PRO A 37 1.84 2.18 -3.17
CA PRO A 37 1.51 2.56 -1.79
C PRO A 37 2.66 2.18 -0.86
N PHE A 38 2.73 2.88 0.26
CA PHE A 38 3.69 2.53 1.30
C PHE A 38 3.17 2.92 2.66
N LYS A 39 3.30 2.02 3.62
CA LYS A 39 3.06 2.28 5.03
C LYS A 39 4.09 1.49 5.83
N ALA A 40 4.98 2.18 6.51
CA ALA A 40 6.11 1.55 7.17
C ALA A 40 5.67 0.53 8.22
N GLN A 41 4.70 0.89 9.04
CA GLN A 41 4.20 0.03 10.10
C GLN A 41 2.68 0.07 10.10
N ASN A 42 2.06 -1.09 10.16
CA ASN A 42 0.61 -1.22 10.20
C ASN A 42 0.20 -2.15 11.32
N MET A 43 -0.89 -1.83 11.99
CA MET A 43 -1.48 -2.68 13.00
C MET A 43 -2.83 -3.14 12.46
N SER A 44 -2.93 -4.41 12.07
CA SER A 44 -4.12 -4.91 11.41
C SER A 44 -4.24 -6.43 11.55
N ASN A 45 -5.46 -6.89 11.79
CA ASN A 45 -5.78 -8.32 11.74
C ASN A 45 -6.17 -8.77 10.33
N ASN A 46 -6.37 -7.83 9.41
CA ASN A 46 -6.70 -8.12 8.02
C ASN A 46 -5.42 -8.05 7.19
N ALA A 47 -4.86 -9.21 6.88
CA ALA A 47 -3.61 -9.30 6.14
C ALA A 47 -3.79 -10.16 4.90
N ARG A 48 -2.95 -9.91 3.91
CA ARG A 48 -2.89 -10.69 2.67
C ARG A 48 -1.48 -11.19 2.46
N VAL A 49 -1.36 -12.42 1.99
CA VAL A 49 -0.06 -13.02 1.67
C VAL A 49 0.42 -12.50 0.33
N VAL A 50 1.65 -12.02 0.31
CA VAL A 50 2.25 -11.40 -0.87
C VAL A 50 3.70 -11.83 -1.05
N PRO A 51 4.28 -11.68 -2.26
CA PRO A 51 5.69 -11.95 -2.46
C PRO A 51 6.57 -11.06 -1.59
N GLY A 52 7.61 -11.65 -1.04
CA GLY A 52 8.62 -10.95 -0.27
C GLY A 52 9.98 -10.99 -0.95
N LEU A 53 11.01 -10.64 -0.19
CA LEU A 53 12.38 -10.68 -0.68
C LEU A 53 12.88 -12.12 -0.81
N ASN A 54 13.76 -12.35 -1.78
CA ASN A 54 14.41 -13.64 -1.99
C ASN A 54 13.45 -14.81 -2.21
N GLY A 55 12.30 -14.54 -2.82
CA GLY A 55 11.32 -15.57 -3.11
C GLY A 55 10.50 -16.04 -1.92
N LEU A 56 10.70 -15.45 -0.75
CA LEU A 56 9.90 -15.77 0.42
C LEU A 56 8.56 -15.04 0.36
N MET A 57 7.53 -15.65 0.95
CA MET A 57 6.22 -15.01 1.06
C MET A 57 6.13 -14.27 2.40
N GLY A 58 5.38 -13.18 2.39
CA GLY A 58 5.11 -12.41 3.60
C GLY A 58 3.69 -11.92 3.62
N GLU A 59 3.39 -11.02 4.53
CA GLU A 59 2.04 -10.47 4.69
C GLU A 59 2.10 -8.95 4.73
N ILE A 60 1.08 -8.31 4.16
CA ILE A 60 0.84 -6.88 4.31
C ILE A 60 -0.60 -6.64 4.73
N GLY A 61 -0.89 -5.46 5.26
CA GLY A 61 -2.25 -5.08 5.58
C GLY A 61 -3.13 -5.04 4.33
N SER A 62 -4.42 -5.37 4.48
CA SER A 62 -5.36 -5.38 3.35
C SER A 62 -5.45 -4.03 2.66
N ALA A 63 -5.33 -2.93 3.42
CA ALA A 63 -5.39 -1.60 2.82
C ALA A 63 -4.29 -1.41 1.78
N GLN A 64 -3.05 -1.76 2.11
CA GLN A 64 -1.92 -1.63 1.17
C GLN A 64 -2.06 -2.61 0.00
N TYR A 65 -2.62 -3.78 0.25
CA TYR A 65 -2.90 -4.75 -0.81
C TYR A 65 -3.83 -4.16 -1.87
N PHE A 66 -4.97 -3.62 -1.46
CA PHE A 66 -5.93 -3.03 -2.41
C PHE A 66 -5.39 -1.75 -3.04
N GLN A 67 -4.61 -0.96 -2.32
CA GLN A 67 -3.96 0.23 -2.89
C GLN A 67 -2.96 -0.16 -3.99
N ALA A 68 -2.22 -1.25 -3.79
CA ALA A 68 -1.32 -1.75 -4.82
C ALA A 68 -2.08 -2.18 -6.07
N LEU A 69 -3.18 -2.92 -5.89
CA LEU A 69 -4.01 -3.32 -7.03
C LEU A 69 -4.58 -2.09 -7.76
N ALA A 70 -5.02 -1.07 -7.02
CA ALA A 70 -5.52 0.17 -7.62
C ALA A 70 -4.43 0.85 -8.45
N ALA A 71 -3.19 0.78 -8.02
CA ALA A 71 -2.05 1.33 -8.73
C ALA A 71 -1.52 0.40 -9.82
N ARG A 72 -2.17 -0.73 -10.08
CA ARG A 72 -1.74 -1.74 -11.03
C ARG A 72 -0.34 -2.26 -10.73
N ARG A 73 -0.05 -2.43 -9.44
CA ARG A 73 1.20 -2.98 -8.96
C ARG A 73 0.96 -4.36 -8.36
N VAL A 74 1.97 -5.22 -8.48
CA VAL A 74 1.96 -6.47 -7.74
C VAL A 74 2.22 -6.15 -6.27
N PRO A 75 1.29 -6.51 -5.35
CA PRO A 75 1.52 -6.25 -3.94
C PRO A 75 2.76 -7.00 -3.44
N GLU A 76 3.55 -6.34 -2.60
CA GLU A 76 4.76 -6.96 -2.06
C GLU A 76 5.08 -6.43 -0.67
N VAL A 77 5.88 -7.19 0.07
CA VAL A 77 6.18 -6.90 1.49
C VAL A 77 6.75 -5.51 1.69
N ARG A 78 7.53 -5.01 0.74
CA ARG A 78 8.15 -3.68 0.88
C ARG A 78 7.13 -2.54 1.00
N MET A 79 5.88 -2.77 0.61
CA MET A 79 4.82 -1.77 0.70
C MET A 79 4.32 -1.61 2.13
N ASN A 80 4.48 -2.63 2.97
CA ASN A 80 4.13 -2.58 4.38
C ASN A 80 5.09 -3.51 5.15
N PRO A 81 6.34 -3.08 5.37
CA PRO A 81 7.38 -3.99 5.90
C PRO A 81 7.16 -4.44 7.33
N VAL A 82 6.45 -3.67 8.15
CA VAL A 82 6.18 -4.05 9.54
C VAL A 82 4.66 -4.16 9.74
N LEU A 83 4.19 -5.38 9.92
CA LEU A 83 2.77 -5.64 10.20
C LEU A 83 2.63 -6.20 11.60
N LEU A 84 1.89 -5.51 12.44
CA LEU A 84 1.55 -5.92 13.81
C LEU A 84 0.10 -6.38 13.85
N LYS A 85 -0.14 -7.47 14.53
CA LYS A 85 -1.49 -8.03 14.65
C LYS A 85 -2.03 -7.92 16.06
#